data_040562be1e684453baad8b32f2674963
#
_entry.id   040562be1e684453baad8b32f2674963
#
_cell.length_a   1.000
_cell.length_b   1.000
_cell.length_c   1.000
_cell.angle_alpha   90.00
_cell.angle_beta   90.00
_cell.angle_gamma   90.00
#
_symmetry.space_group_name_H-M   'P 1'
#
loop_
_entity.id
_entity.type
_entity.pdbx_description
1 polymer ?
#
loop_
_entity_poly.entity_id
_entity_poly.type
_entity_poly.pdbx_seq_one_letter_code
_entity_poly.pdbx_strand_id
1 'polypeptide(L)'
;MKKYITLLIAFSFLTSCSYKEDNTFEQKASNRTTSVIESYKNILEGHDGYWVLSYYPGVTRSFGGFPAAPRSLGGYTFVVKFKDGKVTASSEISNTNAEEESYYTYSITEGPTISFDTYNSILDHFRFVSAVFTNARGGDIEFIFLKEENGVITLRGRTSNNLMTLTKLTGDREALLNKLRENTQALNSKGLNPI
;
A
#
# COMPACT_ATOMS: atom_id res chain seq x y z
N MET A 1 32.71 31.04 55.38
CA MET A 1 33.22 30.31 54.20
C MET A 1 32.33 29.12 53.77
N LYS A 2 31.77 28.31 54.69
CA LYS A 2 30.94 27.18 54.36
C LYS A 2 29.62 27.52 53.57
N LYS A 3 29.01 28.70 53.83
CA LYS A 3 27.77 29.14 53.20
C LYS A 3 27.92 29.51 51.70
N TYR A 4 29.09 29.92 51.28
CA TYR A 4 29.35 30.29 49.89
C TYR A 4 29.68 29.09 49.01
N ILE A 5 30.21 28.02 49.60
CA ILE A 5 30.50 26.76 48.89
C ILE A 5 29.21 26.08 48.48
N THR A 6 28.18 26.10 49.35
CA THR A 6 26.87 25.51 49.03
C THR A 6 26.14 26.27 47.91
N LEU A 7 26.33 27.58 47.81
CA LEU A 7 25.75 28.40 46.75
C LEU A 7 26.44 28.15 45.40
N LEU A 8 27.74 27.89 45.39
CA LEU A 8 28.51 27.63 44.17
C LEU A 8 28.16 26.26 43.56
N ILE A 9 27.83 25.25 44.39
CA ILE A 9 27.42 23.90 43.92
C ILE A 9 26.02 23.95 43.35
N ALA A 10 25.10 24.78 43.86
CA ALA A 10 23.74 24.92 43.33
C ALA A 10 23.70 25.59 41.95
N PHE A 11 24.73 26.40 41.59
CA PHE A 11 24.78 27.09 40.31
C PHE A 11 25.33 26.21 39.15
N SER A 12 26.06 25.13 39.49
CA SER A 12 26.64 24.22 38.49
C SER A 12 25.65 23.26 37.83
N PHE A 13 24.43 23.14 38.36
CA PHE A 13 23.40 22.26 37.80
C PHE A 13 22.50 22.94 36.75
N LEU A 14 22.70 24.23 36.45
CA LEU A 14 21.91 24.97 35.47
C LEU A 14 22.52 25.01 34.05
N THR A 15 23.66 24.35 33.83
CA THR A 15 24.11 24.09 32.48
C THR A 15 23.33 22.91 31.89
N SER A 16 22.04 23.14 31.68
CA SER A 16 21.25 22.31 30.79
C SER A 16 21.97 22.25 29.45
N CYS A 17 22.43 21.06 29.08
CA CYS A 17 22.87 20.80 27.73
C CYS A 17 21.79 21.30 26.76
N SER A 18 22.03 22.41 26.09
CA SER A 18 21.32 22.70 24.86
C SER A 18 21.77 21.65 23.86
N TYR A 19 20.98 20.59 23.74
CA TYR A 19 21.14 19.61 22.67
C TYR A 19 20.94 20.39 21.36
N LYS A 20 22.03 20.75 20.73
CA LYS A 20 21.99 21.17 19.34
C LYS A 20 21.56 19.90 18.55
N GLU A 21 20.31 19.86 18.12
CA GLU A 21 19.95 18.94 17.06
C GLU A 21 20.89 19.25 15.88
N ASP A 22 21.88 18.39 15.68
CA ASP A 22 22.63 18.36 14.43
C ASP A 22 21.61 18.00 13.35
N ASN A 23 21.07 19.03 12.70
CA ASN A 23 20.23 18.89 11.53
C ASN A 23 21.07 18.32 10.39
N THR A 24 21.36 17.01 10.47
CA THR A 24 22.01 16.23 9.40
C THR A 24 21.19 16.28 8.11
N PHE A 25 19.93 16.70 8.21
CA PHE A 25 19.03 16.89 7.09
C PHE A 25 18.48 18.31 7.09
N GLU A 26 18.48 18.95 5.94
CA GLU A 26 17.96 20.32 5.75
C GLU A 26 16.46 20.46 6.10
N GLN A 27 15.71 19.35 6.08
CA GLN A 27 14.29 19.31 6.39
C GLN A 27 13.96 18.31 7.48
N LYS A 28 12.94 18.63 8.31
CA LYS A 28 12.38 17.70 9.30
C LYS A 28 11.85 16.43 8.62
N ALA A 29 11.95 15.29 9.29
CA ALA A 29 11.50 13.99 8.77
C ALA A 29 10.03 14.03 8.29
N SER A 30 9.14 14.69 9.04
CA SER A 30 7.74 14.88 8.68
C SER A 30 7.57 15.61 7.34
N ASN A 31 8.32 16.67 7.12
CA ASN A 31 8.22 17.45 5.87
C ASN A 31 8.69 16.63 4.66
N ARG A 32 9.74 15.83 4.83
CA ARG A 32 10.22 14.94 3.76
C ARG A 32 9.19 13.89 3.41
N THR A 33 8.55 13.27 4.40
CA THR A 33 7.52 12.26 4.14
C THR A 33 6.28 12.88 3.50
N THR A 34 5.88 14.08 3.93
CA THR A 34 4.77 14.81 3.29
C THR A 34 5.09 15.12 1.83
N SER A 35 6.30 15.60 1.54
CA SER A 35 6.69 15.89 0.14
C SER A 35 6.74 14.63 -0.73
N VAL A 36 7.10 13.48 -0.17
CA VAL A 36 7.06 12.20 -0.89
C VAL A 36 5.62 11.77 -1.19
N ILE A 37 4.69 11.92 -0.23
CA ILE A 37 3.26 11.64 -0.45
C ILE A 37 2.72 12.54 -1.56
N GLU A 38 2.98 13.84 -1.51
CA GLU A 38 2.54 14.78 -2.55
C GLU A 38 3.11 14.41 -3.93
N SER A 39 4.35 13.92 -3.98
CA SER A 39 4.93 13.42 -5.23
C SER A 39 4.16 12.23 -5.78
N TYR A 40 3.86 11.21 -4.97
CA TYR A 40 3.08 10.06 -5.40
C TYR A 40 1.65 10.42 -5.79
N LYS A 41 1.02 11.32 -5.02
CA LYS A 41 -0.30 11.86 -5.36
C LYS A 41 -0.29 12.50 -6.74
N ASN A 42 0.66 13.38 -7.00
CA ASN A 42 0.80 14.04 -8.30
C ASN A 42 1.04 13.06 -9.44
N ILE A 43 1.80 11.99 -9.21
CA ILE A 43 2.04 10.94 -10.20
C ILE A 43 0.75 10.17 -10.48
N LEU A 44 0.01 9.75 -9.43
CA LEU A 44 -1.19 8.92 -9.56
C LEU A 44 -2.36 9.71 -10.16
N GLU A 45 -2.68 10.89 -9.61
CA GLU A 45 -3.79 11.73 -10.05
C GLU A 45 -3.47 12.54 -11.31
N GLY A 46 -2.19 12.86 -11.55
CA GLY A 46 -1.74 13.58 -12.74
C GLY A 46 -1.79 12.75 -14.03
N HIS A 47 -2.02 11.44 -13.92
CA HIS A 47 -2.25 10.58 -15.07
C HIS A 47 -3.75 10.46 -15.35
N ASP A 48 -4.22 11.04 -16.46
CA ASP A 48 -5.65 11.00 -16.82
C ASP A 48 -6.14 9.62 -17.33
N GLY A 49 -5.27 8.62 -17.36
CA GLY A 49 -5.56 7.24 -17.73
C GLY A 49 -5.72 6.30 -16.54
N TYR A 50 -5.74 5.02 -16.85
CA TYR A 50 -5.76 3.95 -15.88
C TYR A 50 -4.36 3.48 -15.50
N TRP A 51 -4.30 2.86 -14.32
CA TRP A 51 -3.15 2.15 -13.81
C TRP A 51 -3.45 0.65 -13.74
N VAL A 52 -2.46 -0.16 -13.97
CA VAL A 52 -2.50 -1.60 -13.77
C VAL A 52 -1.82 -1.91 -12.45
N LEU A 53 -2.57 -2.36 -11.46
CA LEU A 53 -2.07 -2.86 -10.18
C LEU A 53 -1.91 -4.38 -10.30
N SER A 54 -0.67 -4.85 -10.32
CA SER A 54 -0.37 -6.27 -10.18
C SER A 54 -0.42 -6.65 -8.72
N TYR A 55 -1.44 -7.40 -8.33
CA TYR A 55 -1.80 -7.69 -6.95
C TYR A 55 -1.50 -9.14 -6.61
N TYR A 56 -0.80 -9.34 -5.51
CA TYR A 56 -0.41 -10.67 -5.03
C TYR A 56 -0.93 -10.90 -3.61
N PRO A 57 -2.17 -11.36 -3.45
CA PRO A 57 -2.70 -11.69 -2.13
C PRO A 57 -2.02 -12.93 -1.58
N GLY A 58 -1.95 -13.02 -0.27
CA GLY A 58 -1.35 -14.16 0.41
C GLY A 58 -0.97 -13.83 1.84
N VAL A 59 -0.78 -14.85 2.64
CA VAL A 59 -0.39 -14.69 4.05
C VAL A 59 1.06 -15.16 4.21
N THR A 60 1.93 -14.22 4.55
CA THR A 60 3.32 -14.54 4.94
C THR A 60 3.50 -14.64 6.46
N ARG A 61 2.41 -14.51 7.24
CA ARG A 61 2.49 -14.48 8.71
C ARG A 61 2.58 -15.87 9.32
N SER A 62 3.55 -16.04 10.24
CA SER A 62 3.53 -17.08 11.26
C SER A 62 2.36 -16.84 12.21
N PHE A 63 1.46 -17.79 12.35
CA PHE A 63 0.44 -17.79 13.39
C PHE A 63 0.92 -18.72 14.52
N GLY A 64 0.98 -18.19 15.76
CA GLY A 64 1.29 -19.00 16.93
C GLY A 64 2.73 -19.58 16.97
N GLY A 65 3.71 -18.91 16.35
CA GLY A 65 5.12 -19.36 16.38
C GLY A 65 5.48 -20.46 15.38
N PHE A 66 4.51 -20.93 14.60
CA PHE A 66 4.76 -21.85 13.48
C PHE A 66 4.84 -21.05 12.18
N PRO A 67 5.87 -21.25 11.34
CA PRO A 67 5.90 -20.68 10.01
C PRO A 67 4.72 -21.27 9.23
N ALA A 68 3.68 -20.47 8.99
CA ALA A 68 2.70 -20.84 7.98
C ALA A 68 3.42 -20.88 6.64
N ALA A 69 3.27 -21.95 5.89
CA ALA A 69 3.75 -22.00 4.52
C ALA A 69 3.16 -20.80 3.77
N PRO A 70 3.98 -19.97 3.08
CA PRO A 70 3.47 -18.83 2.35
C PRO A 70 2.45 -19.32 1.33
N ARG A 71 1.18 -18.98 1.53
CA ARG A 71 0.13 -19.26 0.56
C ARG A 71 0.00 -18.02 -0.31
N SER A 72 0.72 -18.00 -1.42
CA SER A 72 0.41 -17.07 -2.50
C SER A 72 -0.78 -17.64 -3.29
N LEU A 73 -1.80 -16.81 -3.47
CA LEU A 73 -2.96 -17.16 -4.30
C LEU A 73 -2.72 -16.89 -5.79
N GLY A 74 -1.50 -16.57 -6.18
CA GLY A 74 -1.17 -16.16 -7.53
C GLY A 74 -1.26 -14.64 -7.70
N GLY A 75 -1.10 -14.16 -8.93
CA GLY A 75 -1.21 -12.74 -9.27
C GLY A 75 -2.56 -12.42 -9.88
N TYR A 76 -3.13 -11.30 -9.48
CA TYR A 76 -4.37 -10.73 -10.01
C TYR A 76 -4.10 -9.34 -10.56
N THR A 77 -4.92 -8.90 -11.47
CA THR A 77 -4.80 -7.59 -12.08
C THR A 77 -6.01 -6.73 -11.71
N PHE A 78 -5.73 -5.62 -11.03
CA PHE A 78 -6.72 -4.57 -10.87
C PHE A 78 -6.38 -3.41 -11.81
N VAL A 79 -7.38 -2.94 -12.55
CA VAL A 79 -7.26 -1.72 -13.34
C VAL A 79 -7.92 -0.61 -12.56
N VAL A 80 -7.13 0.38 -12.16
CA VAL A 80 -7.55 1.44 -11.25
C VAL A 80 -7.31 2.82 -11.85
N LYS A 81 -8.14 3.80 -11.50
CA LYS A 81 -7.95 5.21 -11.83
C LYS A 81 -8.10 6.06 -10.57
N PHE A 82 -7.17 6.96 -10.34
CA PHE A 82 -7.15 7.85 -9.19
C PHE A 82 -7.55 9.26 -9.62
N LYS A 83 -8.52 9.85 -8.92
CA LYS A 83 -8.94 11.22 -9.17
C LYS A 83 -9.63 11.81 -7.95
N ASP A 84 -9.20 12.99 -7.51
CA ASP A 84 -9.86 13.79 -6.47
C ASP A 84 -10.16 13.00 -5.17
N GLY A 85 -9.21 12.17 -4.71
CA GLY A 85 -9.37 11.33 -3.53
C GLY A 85 -10.27 10.11 -3.72
N LYS A 86 -10.65 9.81 -4.95
CA LYS A 86 -11.45 8.65 -5.33
C LYS A 86 -10.65 7.71 -6.22
N VAL A 87 -10.89 6.43 -6.05
CA VAL A 87 -10.36 5.37 -6.90
C VAL A 87 -11.53 4.62 -7.54
N THR A 88 -11.49 4.46 -8.85
CA THR A 88 -12.33 3.49 -9.55
C THR A 88 -11.52 2.24 -9.81
N ALA A 89 -12.11 1.07 -9.64
CA ALA A 89 -11.45 -0.21 -9.82
C ALA A 89 -12.28 -1.15 -10.69
N SER A 90 -11.60 -1.97 -11.50
CA SER A 90 -12.14 -3.10 -12.21
C SER A 90 -11.10 -4.23 -12.25
N SER A 91 -11.53 -5.48 -12.39
CA SER A 91 -10.63 -6.64 -12.38
C SER A 91 -11.26 -7.83 -13.10
N GLU A 92 -10.43 -8.79 -13.46
CA GLU A 92 -10.85 -10.09 -14.01
C GLU A 92 -11.65 -10.95 -13.02
N ILE A 93 -11.55 -10.66 -11.71
CA ILE A 93 -12.34 -11.37 -10.69
C ILE A 93 -13.82 -10.99 -10.73
N SER A 94 -14.16 -9.85 -11.33
CA SER A 94 -15.53 -9.46 -11.59
C SER A 94 -16.06 -10.12 -12.89
N ASN A 95 -17.33 -10.51 -12.88
CA ASN A 95 -17.97 -11.06 -14.08
C ASN A 95 -18.24 -10.02 -15.18
N THR A 96 -18.03 -8.76 -14.89
CA THR A 96 -18.25 -7.64 -15.82
C THR A 96 -17.04 -6.71 -15.86
N ASN A 97 -16.99 -5.83 -16.86
CA ASN A 97 -16.00 -4.75 -16.93
C ASN A 97 -16.45 -3.50 -16.17
N ALA A 98 -17.49 -3.61 -15.34
CA ALA A 98 -17.98 -2.51 -14.55
C ALA A 98 -16.89 -1.98 -13.60
N GLU A 99 -16.94 -0.69 -13.37
CA GLU A 99 -16.10 0.01 -12.42
C GLU A 99 -16.85 0.18 -11.10
N GLU A 100 -16.13 0.03 -10.00
CA GLU A 100 -16.62 0.36 -8.67
C GLU A 100 -15.77 1.47 -8.09
N GLU A 101 -16.41 2.53 -7.60
CA GLU A 101 -15.77 3.70 -7.03
C GLU A 101 -15.72 3.58 -5.50
N SER A 102 -14.59 3.99 -4.92
CA SER A 102 -14.38 4.10 -3.48
C SER A 102 -13.45 5.27 -3.18
N TYR A 103 -13.25 5.58 -1.87
CA TYR A 103 -12.34 6.64 -1.43
C TYR A 103 -11.00 6.05 -1.01
N TYR A 104 -9.95 6.84 -1.18
CA TYR A 104 -8.63 6.54 -0.66
C TYR A 104 -8.04 7.76 0.05
N THR A 105 -7.13 7.51 0.98
CA THR A 105 -6.37 8.53 1.69
C THR A 105 -4.89 8.20 1.70
N TYR A 106 -4.10 9.20 2.11
CA TYR A 106 -2.67 9.03 2.33
C TYR A 106 -2.35 9.18 3.82
N SER A 107 -1.38 8.39 4.30
CA SER A 107 -0.87 8.46 5.66
C SER A 107 0.66 8.31 5.69
N ILE A 108 1.24 8.60 6.88
CA ILE A 108 2.68 8.54 7.09
C ILE A 108 3.07 7.57 8.22
N THR A 109 2.18 6.70 8.66
CA THR A 109 2.32 5.91 9.89
C THR A 109 3.55 4.98 9.88
N GLU A 110 3.81 4.30 8.76
CA GLU A 110 4.98 3.42 8.57
C GLU A 110 5.76 3.78 7.30
N GLY A 111 5.72 5.05 6.93
CA GLY A 111 6.20 5.58 5.67
C GLY A 111 5.04 6.12 4.81
N PRO A 112 5.33 6.60 3.61
CA PRO A 112 4.31 7.10 2.71
C PRO A 112 3.39 5.94 2.31
N THR A 113 2.11 6.04 2.67
CA THR A 113 1.13 4.96 2.53
C THR A 113 -0.12 5.48 1.84
N ILE A 114 -0.70 4.69 0.94
CA ILE A 114 -2.05 4.86 0.40
C ILE A 114 -2.97 3.84 1.06
N SER A 115 -4.17 4.26 1.46
CA SER A 115 -5.19 3.43 2.09
C SER A 115 -6.50 3.52 1.31
N PHE A 116 -7.10 2.40 0.99
CA PHE A 116 -8.44 2.32 0.42
C PHE A 116 -9.46 2.26 1.56
N ASP A 117 -10.09 3.39 1.87
CA ASP A 117 -10.80 3.59 3.14
C ASP A 117 -12.25 3.14 3.13
N THR A 118 -12.89 3.12 1.97
CA THR A 118 -14.27 2.66 1.86
C THR A 118 -14.36 1.34 1.11
N TYR A 119 -15.35 0.54 1.48
CA TYR A 119 -15.55 -0.78 0.88
C TYR A 119 -15.69 -0.68 -0.64
N ASN A 120 -14.96 -1.57 -1.32
CA ASN A 120 -15.00 -1.77 -2.76
C ASN A 120 -14.90 -3.28 -3.01
N SER A 121 -15.91 -3.87 -3.62
CA SER A 121 -16.00 -5.32 -3.77
C SER A 121 -14.84 -5.92 -4.57
N ILE A 122 -14.19 -5.10 -5.40
CA ILE A 122 -13.04 -5.48 -6.22
C ILE A 122 -11.75 -5.39 -5.39
N LEU A 123 -11.45 -4.22 -4.81
CA LEU A 123 -10.22 -4.01 -4.05
C LEU A 123 -10.18 -4.80 -2.74
N ASP A 124 -11.33 -4.98 -2.09
CA ASP A 124 -11.48 -5.74 -0.86
C ASP A 124 -11.69 -7.26 -1.08
N HIS A 125 -11.71 -7.73 -2.32
CA HIS A 125 -12.04 -9.12 -2.65
C HIS A 125 -11.25 -10.16 -1.83
N PHE A 126 -9.97 -9.90 -1.57
CA PHE A 126 -9.09 -10.81 -0.82
C PHE A 126 -9.02 -10.50 0.67
N ARG A 127 -9.65 -9.44 1.14
CA ARG A 127 -9.59 -8.99 2.52
C ARG A 127 -10.54 -9.78 3.43
N PHE A 128 -11.75 -10.04 2.96
CA PHE A 128 -12.78 -10.64 3.78
C PHE A 128 -12.88 -12.15 3.63
N VAL A 129 -13.33 -12.78 4.69
CA VAL A 129 -13.73 -14.19 4.71
C VAL A 129 -14.97 -14.34 3.84
N SER A 130 -14.99 -15.30 2.93
CA SER A 130 -16.20 -15.67 2.18
C SER A 130 -16.82 -16.96 2.72
N ALA A 131 -18.07 -17.23 2.36
CA ALA A 131 -18.74 -18.47 2.72
C ALA A 131 -18.01 -19.76 2.29
N VAL A 132 -17.16 -19.64 1.26
CA VAL A 132 -16.35 -20.74 0.72
C VAL A 132 -14.97 -20.82 1.39
N PHE A 133 -14.48 -19.72 1.96
CA PHE A 133 -13.17 -19.64 2.58
C PHE A 133 -13.30 -19.12 4.00
N THR A 134 -13.02 -19.99 4.97
CA THR A 134 -13.13 -19.67 6.40
C THR A 134 -12.04 -18.75 6.92
N ASN A 135 -10.98 -18.51 6.12
CA ASN A 135 -9.87 -17.61 6.45
C ASN A 135 -9.78 -16.47 5.42
N ALA A 136 -9.47 -15.25 5.90
CA ALA A 136 -9.15 -14.14 5.02
C ALA A 136 -8.01 -14.53 4.05
N ARG A 137 -8.11 -14.10 2.80
CA ARG A 137 -7.19 -14.50 1.72
C ARG A 137 -5.89 -13.68 1.70
N GLY A 138 -5.58 -12.94 2.78
CA GLY A 138 -4.37 -12.14 2.87
C GLY A 138 -4.37 -10.91 1.97
N GLY A 139 -5.52 -10.30 1.77
CA GLY A 139 -5.63 -9.03 1.07
C GLY A 139 -5.24 -7.85 1.96
N ASP A 140 -4.63 -6.85 1.35
CA ASP A 140 -4.31 -5.56 1.95
C ASP A 140 -5.21 -4.46 1.40
N ILE A 141 -5.41 -3.43 2.20
CA ILE A 141 -6.04 -2.17 1.80
C ILE A 141 -5.10 -0.98 2.01
N GLU A 142 -4.01 -1.20 2.71
CA GLU A 142 -2.98 -0.20 2.98
C GLU A 142 -1.69 -0.66 2.30
N PHE A 143 -1.14 0.24 1.49
CA PHE A 143 0.05 -0.04 0.69
C PHE A 143 1.10 1.04 0.91
N ILE A 144 2.27 0.63 1.37
CA ILE A 144 3.41 1.50 1.59
C ILE A 144 4.13 1.68 0.24
N PHE A 145 4.35 2.93 -0.15
CA PHE A 145 5.15 3.25 -1.32
C PHE A 145 6.62 2.99 -1.01
N LEU A 146 7.26 2.14 -1.80
CA LEU A 146 8.68 1.82 -1.64
C LEU A 146 9.55 2.63 -2.58
N LYS A 147 9.18 2.68 -3.85
CA LYS A 147 9.89 3.44 -4.88
C LYS A 147 9.04 3.66 -6.12
N GLU A 148 9.42 4.67 -6.90
CA GLU A 148 9.02 4.84 -8.29
C GLU A 148 10.29 4.81 -9.15
N GLU A 149 10.29 3.98 -10.17
CA GLU A 149 11.44 3.82 -11.05
C GLU A 149 10.97 3.41 -12.45
N ASN A 150 11.35 4.16 -13.47
CA ASN A 150 11.00 3.90 -14.86
C ASN A 150 9.49 3.79 -15.13
N GLY A 151 8.67 4.58 -14.43
CA GLY A 151 7.21 4.56 -14.55
C GLY A 151 6.53 3.40 -13.82
N VAL A 152 7.27 2.63 -13.03
CA VAL A 152 6.76 1.57 -12.16
C VAL A 152 6.80 2.03 -10.71
N ILE A 153 5.64 2.07 -10.06
CA ILE A 153 5.55 2.32 -8.62
C ILE A 153 5.53 0.96 -7.93
N THR A 154 6.49 0.71 -7.05
CA THR A 154 6.52 -0.49 -6.22
C THR A 154 5.89 -0.19 -4.88
N LEU A 155 4.93 -1.03 -4.50
CA LEU A 155 4.17 -0.97 -3.27
C LEU A 155 4.43 -2.22 -2.43
N ARG A 156 4.24 -2.10 -1.13
CA ARG A 156 4.25 -3.22 -0.19
C ARG A 156 2.96 -3.20 0.63
N GLY A 157 2.23 -4.30 0.61
CA GLY A 157 1.08 -4.48 1.48
C GLY A 157 1.47 -4.39 2.96
N ARG A 158 0.77 -3.58 3.73
CA ARG A 158 1.10 -3.35 5.14
C ARG A 158 0.90 -4.60 5.99
N THR A 159 -0.13 -5.38 5.70
CA THR A 159 -0.46 -6.59 6.46
C THR A 159 0.23 -7.84 5.92
N SER A 160 0.15 -8.05 4.60
CA SER A 160 0.70 -9.25 3.93
C SER A 160 2.21 -9.17 3.74
N ASN A 161 2.76 -7.96 3.69
CA ASN A 161 4.16 -7.69 3.31
C ASN A 161 4.49 -8.08 1.85
N ASN A 162 3.50 -8.37 1.03
CA ASN A 162 3.69 -8.73 -0.37
C ASN A 162 4.03 -7.49 -1.21
N LEU A 163 4.91 -7.68 -2.19
CA LEU A 163 5.25 -6.63 -3.15
C LEU A 163 4.20 -6.60 -4.26
N MET A 164 3.81 -5.40 -4.64
CA MET A 164 2.87 -5.11 -5.71
C MET A 164 3.41 -4.00 -6.58
N THR A 165 2.93 -3.89 -7.79
CA THR A 165 3.38 -2.84 -8.71
C THR A 165 2.19 -2.13 -9.35
N LEU A 166 2.32 -0.81 -9.51
CA LEU A 166 1.45 0.02 -10.33
C LEU A 166 2.22 0.47 -11.57
N THR A 167 1.64 0.23 -12.73
CA THR A 167 2.15 0.70 -14.03
C THR A 167 1.02 1.40 -14.79
N LYS A 168 1.35 2.37 -15.62
CA LYS A 168 0.35 3.02 -16.47
C LYS A 168 -0.21 2.00 -17.47
N LEU A 169 -1.52 1.96 -17.59
CA LEU A 169 -2.16 1.13 -18.62
C LEU A 169 -1.81 1.68 -20.01
N THR A 170 -1.28 0.82 -20.83
CA THR A 170 -1.08 1.08 -22.26
C THR A 170 -2.10 0.29 -23.06
N GLY A 171 -2.92 0.97 -23.87
CA GLY A 171 -3.95 0.34 -24.67
C GLY A 171 -5.35 0.39 -24.03
N ASP A 172 -6.22 -0.46 -24.55
CA ASP A 172 -7.64 -0.48 -24.18
C ASP A 172 -7.90 -1.29 -22.91
N ARG A 173 -8.60 -0.68 -21.95
CA ARG A 173 -8.95 -1.28 -20.66
C ARG A 173 -9.83 -2.52 -20.81
N GLU A 174 -10.85 -2.44 -21.67
CA GLU A 174 -11.81 -3.53 -21.82
C GLU A 174 -11.19 -4.73 -22.51
N ALA A 175 -10.36 -4.49 -23.51
CA ALA A 175 -9.59 -5.53 -24.17
C ALA A 175 -8.68 -6.27 -23.19
N LEU A 176 -8.01 -5.53 -22.28
CA LEU A 176 -7.19 -6.13 -21.22
C LEU A 176 -8.04 -7.00 -20.29
N LEU A 177 -9.14 -6.46 -19.76
CA LEU A 177 -10.01 -7.17 -18.81
C LEU A 177 -10.64 -8.43 -19.43
N ASN A 178 -11.06 -8.35 -20.68
CA ASN A 178 -11.63 -9.50 -21.41
C ASN A 178 -10.57 -10.61 -21.58
N LYS A 179 -9.36 -10.26 -22.00
CA LYS A 179 -8.26 -11.21 -22.14
C LYS A 179 -7.88 -11.87 -20.80
N LEU A 180 -7.83 -11.10 -19.72
CA LEU A 180 -7.53 -11.64 -18.39
C LEU A 180 -8.62 -12.63 -17.94
N ARG A 181 -9.88 -12.30 -18.17
CA ARG A 181 -11.02 -13.17 -17.84
C ARG A 181 -11.01 -14.46 -18.67
N GLU A 182 -10.73 -14.39 -19.95
CA GLU A 182 -10.53 -15.57 -20.80
C GLU A 182 -9.42 -16.48 -20.27
N ASN A 183 -8.29 -15.90 -19.88
CA ASN A 183 -7.17 -16.64 -19.27
C ASN A 183 -7.60 -17.32 -17.97
N THR A 184 -8.31 -16.62 -17.10
CA THR A 184 -8.82 -17.15 -15.83
C THR A 184 -9.78 -18.32 -16.07
N GLN A 185 -10.69 -18.19 -17.03
CA GLN A 185 -11.59 -19.27 -17.42
C GLN A 185 -10.85 -20.49 -17.99
N ALA A 186 -9.81 -20.26 -18.79
CA ALA A 186 -8.97 -21.33 -19.33
C ALA A 186 -8.18 -22.06 -18.23
N LEU A 187 -7.75 -21.36 -17.18
CA LEU A 187 -7.11 -21.96 -16.00
C LEU A 187 -8.12 -22.76 -15.16
N ASN A 188 -9.33 -22.22 -14.98
CA ASN A 188 -10.41 -22.91 -14.28
C ASN A 188 -10.79 -24.23 -14.95
N SER A 189 -10.91 -24.23 -16.29
CA SER A 189 -11.25 -25.43 -17.05
C SER A 189 -10.21 -26.55 -16.92
N LYS A 190 -8.96 -26.20 -16.55
CA LYS A 190 -7.86 -27.14 -16.32
C LYS A 190 -7.69 -27.51 -14.83
N GLY A 191 -8.56 -26.99 -13.95
CA GLY A 191 -8.42 -27.19 -12.50
C GLY A 191 -7.20 -26.51 -11.89
N LEU A 192 -6.63 -25.50 -12.57
CA LEU A 192 -5.41 -24.83 -12.16
C LEU A 192 -5.67 -23.49 -11.47
N ASN A 193 -6.92 -23.07 -11.36
CA ASN A 193 -7.25 -21.84 -10.66
C ASN A 193 -7.34 -22.06 -9.15
N PRO A 194 -6.63 -21.31 -8.33
CA PRO A 194 -6.66 -21.43 -6.87
C PRO A 194 -7.88 -20.77 -6.20
N ILE A 195 -8.83 -20.20 -6.96
CA ILE A 195 -10.03 -19.54 -6.41
C ILE A 195 -11.25 -20.37 -6.64
#